data_7ca83e10935b2a4ef592f23b730e08ab
#
_entry.id   7ca83e10935b2a4ef592f23b730e08ab
#
_cell.length_a   1.000
_cell.length_b   1.000
_cell.length_c   1.000
_cell.angle_alpha   90.00
_cell.angle_beta   90.00
_cell.angle_gamma   90.00
#
_symmetry.space_group_name_H-M   'P 1'
#
loop_
_entity.id
_entity.type
_entity.pdbx_description
1 polymer ?
#
loop_
_entity_poly.entity_id
_entity_poly.type
_entity_poly.pdbx_seq_one_letter_code
_entity_poly.pdbx_strand_id
1 'polypeptide(L)'
;MSGVTVAFLAQIFIGVSLVVDKIFFGESGERRVIPYVFWISIMSSFGLVFFFFGFTLPSLTTIGLCFLAALSFLLMLICYYKVLSIGEATEAVPVVGGFAPLATYLAGSLLEFSPLNAAEAAGFSLLITGGFILFFSDRSKILKIIPWTLVASAFTGSTNILEKLVFHNTENFATGYALMKSATLIIGIAMLGVPYLRRNIFIESKDTSRDKRILYFVNRGIAGTGSLLIFYAIKLENHPAIVESINGARYIIVFILAYAITKLRPDILKETIRGWRFFSKVTATLLILIGLSGLGLQRSYESLPVPDKKDISWGVTYSELMAEKLKIDRDEALRAIVTELKPSGIRLVAYWDRIEKQIGIYDFRSLDAQMNICRDAKIPVILAIGQRVPRWPECHIPLWAESKRDLPKYLRTIVERYKGYSNLKYWQVENEPYLLFGECPPSDSELLRKEAALVRELDPSRKIVMTDGGEFGDWYRASSISDIFGTTLYRKIYSRFFGQMIYPLTPEFYPMKEDIVKFFTGKKDQEFVIIELGVEPWTYRQIYEMTPAEQTAAFTVDEFRENIEYTLRARFDTCYLWGVEWWYYLKIKHGENSYW
;
A
#
# COMPACT_ATOMS: atom_id res chain seq x y z
N MET A 1 -0.34 -24.69 -0.28
CA MET A 1 -0.53 -23.46 0.52
C MET A 1 0.38 -22.40 -0.07
N SER A 2 -0.08 -21.18 -0.25
CA SER A 2 0.80 -20.06 -0.66
C SER A 2 1.77 -19.70 0.46
N GLY A 3 2.92 -19.10 0.14
CA GLY A 3 3.88 -18.62 1.12
C GLY A 3 3.26 -17.62 2.09
N VAL A 4 2.35 -16.76 1.60
CA VAL A 4 1.55 -15.83 2.41
C VAL A 4 0.74 -16.54 3.51
N THR A 5 0.05 -17.63 3.16
CA THR A 5 -0.74 -18.42 4.13
C THR A 5 0.17 -19.03 5.19
N VAL A 6 1.33 -19.57 4.77
CA VAL A 6 2.33 -20.15 5.69
C VAL A 6 2.91 -19.08 6.62
N ALA A 7 3.24 -17.89 6.08
CA ALA A 7 3.72 -16.77 6.86
C ALA A 7 2.69 -16.31 7.91
N PHE A 8 1.42 -16.20 7.54
CA PHE A 8 0.35 -15.83 8.47
C PHE A 8 0.20 -16.85 9.61
N LEU A 9 0.21 -18.17 9.29
CA LEU A 9 0.19 -19.22 10.30
C LEU A 9 1.41 -19.14 11.22
N ALA A 10 2.59 -18.85 10.69
CA ALA A 10 3.79 -18.64 11.50
C ALA A 10 3.61 -17.53 12.53
N GLN A 11 2.97 -16.40 12.14
CA GLN A 11 2.72 -15.29 13.05
C GLN A 11 1.72 -15.64 14.17
N ILE A 12 0.79 -16.57 13.93
CA ILE A 12 -0.08 -17.10 14.99
C ILE A 12 0.76 -17.81 16.06
N PHE A 13 1.63 -18.74 15.65
CA PHE A 13 2.50 -19.46 16.58
C PHE A 13 3.44 -18.51 17.36
N ILE A 14 4.03 -17.54 16.67
CA ILE A 14 4.91 -16.56 17.30
C ILE A 14 4.13 -15.64 18.25
N GLY A 15 2.96 -15.15 17.85
CA GLY A 15 2.12 -14.31 18.71
C GLY A 15 1.66 -15.02 19.98
N VAL A 16 1.22 -16.27 19.85
CA VAL A 16 0.89 -17.14 21.02
C VAL A 16 2.10 -17.28 21.93
N SER A 17 3.27 -17.61 21.36
CA SER A 17 4.50 -17.77 22.13
C SER A 17 4.88 -16.50 22.90
N LEU A 18 4.75 -15.33 22.31
CA LEU A 18 5.08 -14.05 22.96
C LEU A 18 4.18 -13.76 24.18
N VAL A 19 2.90 -14.10 24.09
CA VAL A 19 1.97 -13.98 25.24
C VAL A 19 2.33 -14.96 26.35
N VAL A 20 2.65 -16.20 26.00
CA VAL A 20 3.12 -17.22 26.99
C VAL A 20 4.45 -16.81 27.62
N ASP A 21 5.37 -16.21 26.82
CA ASP A 21 6.62 -15.65 27.35
C ASP A 21 6.33 -14.58 28.40
N LYS A 22 5.36 -13.69 28.17
CA LYS A 22 4.96 -12.68 29.16
C LYS A 22 4.39 -13.31 30.44
N ILE A 23 3.54 -14.31 30.31
CA ILE A 23 3.01 -15.07 31.47
C ILE A 23 4.13 -15.73 32.26
N PHE A 24 5.13 -16.31 31.56
CA PHE A 24 6.28 -16.93 32.19
C PHE A 24 7.09 -15.94 33.03
N PHE A 25 7.31 -14.74 32.54
CA PHE A 25 8.06 -13.71 33.26
C PHE A 25 7.32 -13.22 34.51
N GLY A 26 6.00 -13.04 34.49
CA GLY A 26 5.16 -12.65 35.62
C GLY A 26 5.81 -11.63 36.57
N GLU A 27 5.60 -11.74 37.87
CA GLU A 27 6.10 -10.79 38.88
C GLU A 27 7.62 -10.87 39.16
N SER A 28 8.29 -11.98 38.81
CA SER A 28 9.73 -12.18 39.05
C SER A 28 10.60 -12.03 37.79
N GLY A 29 10.09 -11.27 36.77
CA GLY A 29 10.54 -11.31 35.41
C GLY A 29 12.02 -11.06 35.12
N GLU A 30 12.62 -10.02 35.70
CA GLU A 30 13.98 -9.60 35.31
C GLU A 30 15.06 -10.61 35.62
N ARG A 31 14.96 -11.33 36.74
CA ARG A 31 15.97 -12.32 37.18
C ARG A 31 16.01 -13.55 36.26
N ARG A 32 14.92 -13.84 35.56
CA ARG A 32 14.78 -15.02 34.71
C ARG A 32 15.24 -14.81 33.26
N VAL A 33 15.58 -13.60 32.85
CA VAL A 33 15.97 -13.31 31.46
C VAL A 33 17.18 -14.13 31.01
N ILE A 34 18.26 -14.15 31.81
CA ILE A 34 19.50 -14.87 31.47
C ILE A 34 19.26 -16.39 31.39
N PRO A 35 18.66 -17.04 32.40
CA PRO A 35 18.31 -18.47 32.31
C PRO A 35 17.41 -18.77 31.12
N TYR A 36 16.46 -17.89 30.81
CA TYR A 36 15.53 -18.06 29.70
C TYR A 36 16.26 -18.09 28.35
N VAL A 37 17.14 -17.12 28.09
CA VAL A 37 17.95 -17.04 26.86
C VAL A 37 18.94 -18.20 26.77
N PHE A 38 19.54 -18.60 27.89
CA PHE A 38 20.40 -19.79 27.95
C PHE A 38 19.66 -21.05 27.45
N TRP A 39 18.47 -21.32 27.96
CA TRP A 39 17.70 -22.50 27.56
C TRP A 39 17.23 -22.41 26.10
N ILE A 40 16.96 -21.20 25.55
CA ILE A 40 16.72 -21.00 24.10
C ILE A 40 17.94 -21.42 23.30
N SER A 41 19.15 -21.03 23.75
CA SER A 41 20.39 -21.38 23.06
C SER A 41 20.67 -22.91 23.10
N ILE A 42 20.37 -23.57 24.21
CA ILE A 42 20.48 -25.02 24.29
C ILE A 42 19.48 -25.72 23.35
N MET A 43 18.23 -25.23 23.29
CA MET A 43 17.23 -25.80 22.38
C MET A 43 17.54 -25.55 20.91
N SER A 44 18.46 -24.63 20.57
CA SER A 44 18.99 -24.49 19.21
C SER A 44 19.64 -25.77 18.69
N SER A 45 20.01 -26.72 19.58
CA SER A 45 20.47 -28.07 19.22
C SER A 45 19.51 -28.83 18.29
N PHE A 46 18.21 -28.59 18.39
CA PHE A 46 17.25 -29.16 17.42
C PHE A 46 17.50 -28.70 15.97
N GLY A 47 18.13 -27.56 15.78
CA GLY A 47 18.55 -27.10 14.45
C GLY A 47 19.69 -27.90 13.82
N LEU A 48 20.40 -28.69 14.61
CA LEU A 48 21.48 -29.55 14.10
C LEU A 48 20.97 -30.68 13.19
N VAL A 49 19.69 -31.02 13.28
CA VAL A 49 19.06 -31.97 12.35
C VAL A 49 19.21 -31.53 10.89
N PHE A 50 19.36 -30.24 10.63
CA PHE A 50 19.54 -29.72 9.27
C PHE A 50 20.89 -30.05 8.62
N PHE A 51 21.87 -30.55 9.41
CA PHE A 51 23.10 -31.10 8.84
C PHE A 51 22.85 -32.34 7.96
N PHE A 52 21.75 -33.05 8.16
CA PHE A 52 21.39 -34.21 7.33
C PHE A 52 20.74 -33.84 5.99
N PHE A 53 20.47 -32.55 5.72
CA PHE A 53 19.77 -32.10 4.53
C PHE A 53 20.69 -31.36 3.54
N GLY A 54 21.76 -32.03 3.09
CA GLY A 54 22.65 -31.51 2.06
C GLY A 54 23.65 -30.45 2.55
N PHE A 55 24.26 -30.72 3.72
CA PHE A 55 25.28 -29.83 4.26
C PHE A 55 26.51 -29.73 3.35
N THR A 56 26.95 -28.50 3.08
CA THR A 56 28.19 -28.15 2.39
C THR A 56 29.10 -27.36 3.33
N LEU A 57 30.40 -27.63 3.33
CA LEU A 57 31.33 -26.92 4.21
C LEU A 57 31.58 -25.50 3.68
N PRO A 58 31.16 -24.45 4.40
CA PRO A 58 31.31 -23.07 3.94
C PRO A 58 32.71 -22.52 4.24
N SER A 59 33.00 -21.32 3.72
CA SER A 59 34.24 -20.59 4.01
C SER A 59 34.36 -20.24 5.50
N LEU A 60 35.60 -20.04 5.97
CA LEU A 60 35.87 -19.61 7.34
C LEU A 60 35.21 -18.26 7.66
N THR A 61 35.13 -17.37 6.68
CA THR A 61 34.43 -16.08 6.79
C THR A 61 32.94 -16.29 7.08
N THR A 62 32.28 -17.20 6.37
CA THR A 62 30.87 -17.53 6.59
C THR A 62 30.63 -18.12 7.97
N ILE A 63 31.54 -18.96 8.47
CA ILE A 63 31.48 -19.48 9.84
C ILE A 63 31.57 -18.31 10.85
N GLY A 64 32.50 -17.37 10.64
CA GLY A 64 32.62 -16.17 11.47
C GLY A 64 31.33 -15.32 11.46
N LEU A 65 30.71 -15.13 10.30
CA LEU A 65 29.40 -14.43 10.18
C LEU A 65 28.30 -15.18 10.95
N CYS A 66 28.26 -16.52 10.96
CA CYS A 66 27.32 -17.30 11.73
C CYS A 66 27.46 -17.05 13.24
N PHE A 67 28.68 -16.97 13.76
CA PHE A 67 28.94 -16.63 15.16
C PHE A 67 28.53 -15.21 15.51
N LEU A 68 28.81 -14.22 14.64
CA LEU A 68 28.37 -12.84 14.83
C LEU A 68 26.84 -12.72 14.82
N ALA A 69 26.17 -13.40 13.87
CA ALA A 69 24.71 -13.45 13.81
C ALA A 69 24.11 -14.08 15.07
N ALA A 70 24.67 -15.20 15.53
CA ALA A 70 24.22 -15.90 16.75
C ALA A 70 24.44 -15.04 18.01
N LEU A 71 25.58 -14.34 18.12
CA LEU A 71 25.85 -13.44 19.23
C LEU A 71 24.88 -12.25 19.23
N SER A 72 24.69 -11.61 18.08
CA SER A 72 23.74 -10.50 17.90
C SER A 72 22.32 -10.95 18.28
N PHE A 73 21.89 -12.12 17.81
CA PHE A 73 20.60 -12.72 18.15
C PHE A 73 20.42 -12.94 19.66
N LEU A 74 21.41 -13.50 20.36
CA LEU A 74 21.32 -13.72 21.81
C LEU A 74 21.29 -12.40 22.60
N LEU A 75 22.06 -11.40 22.18
CA LEU A 75 22.03 -10.06 22.78
C LEU A 75 20.68 -9.38 22.54
N MET A 76 20.14 -9.49 21.33
CA MET A 76 18.80 -9.04 21.01
C MET A 76 17.77 -9.69 21.94
N LEU A 77 17.81 -11.01 22.13
CA LEU A 77 16.87 -11.72 23.01
C LEU A 77 16.97 -11.25 24.46
N ILE A 78 18.18 -11.04 24.98
CA ILE A 78 18.37 -10.51 26.33
C ILE A 78 17.67 -9.17 26.50
N CYS A 79 17.92 -8.23 25.57
CA CYS A 79 17.32 -6.90 25.61
C CYS A 79 15.80 -6.97 25.42
N TYR A 80 15.33 -7.77 24.46
CA TYR A 80 13.91 -7.96 24.16
C TYR A 80 13.14 -8.52 25.37
N TYR A 81 13.65 -9.59 25.99
CA TYR A 81 13.00 -10.16 27.18
C TYR A 81 13.10 -9.25 28.40
N LYS A 82 14.11 -8.39 28.46
CA LYS A 82 14.18 -7.33 29.48
C LYS A 82 13.04 -6.32 29.29
N VAL A 83 12.78 -5.88 28.07
CA VAL A 83 11.63 -5.02 27.75
C VAL A 83 10.33 -5.72 28.12
N LEU A 84 10.15 -6.98 27.70
CA LEU A 84 8.95 -7.77 27.98
C LEU A 84 8.74 -8.04 29.48
N SER A 85 9.80 -8.12 30.27
CA SER A 85 9.71 -8.32 31.72
C SER A 85 9.22 -7.08 32.46
N ILE A 86 9.51 -5.88 31.95
CA ILE A 86 9.16 -4.58 32.55
C ILE A 86 7.81 -4.09 32.04
N GLY A 87 7.58 -4.17 30.69
CA GLY A 87 6.40 -3.64 30.00
C GLY A 87 5.25 -4.64 29.91
N GLU A 88 4.08 -4.20 29.49
CA GLU A 88 2.98 -5.06 29.09
C GLU A 88 3.27 -5.70 27.71
N ALA A 89 2.74 -6.91 27.44
CA ALA A 89 2.99 -7.58 26.16
C ALA A 89 2.45 -6.76 24.99
N THR A 90 1.28 -6.13 25.17
CA THR A 90 0.63 -5.27 24.18
C THR A 90 1.38 -3.95 23.91
N GLU A 91 2.38 -3.60 24.72
CA GLU A 91 3.27 -2.45 24.55
C GLU A 91 4.66 -2.89 24.06
N ALA A 92 5.29 -3.84 24.78
CA ALA A 92 6.67 -4.27 24.55
C ALA A 92 6.88 -4.86 23.15
N VAL A 93 5.95 -5.71 22.69
CA VAL A 93 6.09 -6.42 21.42
C VAL A 93 5.98 -5.46 20.22
N PRO A 94 4.95 -4.58 20.11
CA PRO A 94 4.86 -3.65 19.00
C PRO A 94 5.93 -2.54 19.03
N VAL A 95 6.38 -2.11 20.22
CA VAL A 95 7.42 -1.06 20.31
C VAL A 95 8.74 -1.54 19.73
N VAL A 96 9.24 -2.70 20.16
CA VAL A 96 10.47 -3.26 19.59
C VAL A 96 10.29 -3.54 18.10
N GLY A 97 9.13 -4.08 17.71
CA GLY A 97 8.83 -4.36 16.31
C GLY A 97 8.66 -3.13 15.42
N GLY A 98 8.24 -2.00 15.98
CA GLY A 98 8.14 -0.73 15.24
C GLY A 98 9.51 -0.10 14.96
N PHE A 99 10.47 -0.23 15.89
CA PHE A 99 11.83 0.29 15.71
C PHE A 99 12.78 -0.67 14.97
N ALA A 100 12.49 -1.98 14.95
CA ALA A 100 13.34 -2.97 14.32
C ALA A 100 13.55 -2.73 12.80
N PRO A 101 12.53 -2.40 11.98
CA PRO A 101 12.74 -2.09 10.57
C PRO A 101 13.63 -0.87 10.34
N LEU A 102 13.49 0.17 11.16
CA LEU A 102 14.37 1.35 11.10
C LEU A 102 15.81 0.98 11.40
N ALA A 103 16.04 0.18 12.44
CA ALA A 103 17.38 -0.29 12.79
C ALA A 103 17.97 -1.19 11.69
N THR A 104 17.15 -2.04 11.06
CA THR A 104 17.56 -2.88 9.92
C THR A 104 17.93 -2.01 8.71
N TYR A 105 17.15 -0.97 8.44
CA TYR A 105 17.45 -0.03 7.37
C TYR A 105 18.77 0.72 7.62
N LEU A 106 18.95 1.27 8.82
CA LEU A 106 20.18 1.98 9.17
C LEU A 106 21.41 1.06 9.12
N ALA A 107 21.29 -0.18 9.56
CA ALA A 107 22.37 -1.16 9.46
C ALA A 107 22.64 -1.57 8.00
N GLY A 108 21.60 -1.70 7.18
CA GLY A 108 21.70 -1.99 5.75
C GLY A 108 22.32 -0.85 4.94
N SER A 109 22.01 0.41 5.29
CA SER A 109 22.54 1.59 4.62
C SER A 109 24.06 1.79 4.84
N LEU A 110 24.63 1.18 5.86
CA LEU A 110 26.08 1.14 6.07
C LEU A 110 26.81 0.23 5.06
N LEU A 111 26.09 -0.69 4.42
CA LEU A 111 26.63 -1.66 3.47
C LEU A 111 26.30 -1.34 2.01
N GLU A 112 25.10 -0.83 1.75
CA GLU A 112 24.64 -0.43 0.41
C GLU A 112 23.70 0.78 0.54
N PHE A 113 24.17 1.93 0.08
CA PHE A 113 23.40 3.17 0.15
C PHE A 113 22.30 3.20 -0.92
N SER A 114 21.10 2.77 -0.59
CA SER A 114 19.90 3.13 -1.34
C SER A 114 19.07 4.13 -0.52
N PRO A 115 18.82 5.37 -1.02
CA PRO A 115 17.96 6.31 -0.32
C PRO A 115 16.54 5.74 -0.22
N LEU A 116 15.86 6.01 0.92
CA LEU A 116 14.45 5.69 1.07
C LEU A 116 13.66 6.43 0.00
N ASN A 117 12.81 5.71 -0.72
CA ASN A 117 11.78 6.37 -1.51
C ASN A 117 10.69 6.95 -0.58
N ALA A 118 9.83 7.81 -1.13
CA ALA A 118 8.85 8.52 -0.32
C ALA A 118 7.83 7.62 0.37
N ALA A 119 7.46 6.50 -0.23
CA ALA A 119 6.52 5.54 0.37
C ALA A 119 7.18 4.75 1.50
N GLU A 120 8.46 4.38 1.33
CA GLU A 120 9.26 3.81 2.42
C GLU A 120 9.38 4.80 3.57
N ALA A 121 9.69 6.07 3.29
CA ALA A 121 9.75 7.11 4.30
C ALA A 121 8.41 7.30 5.03
N ALA A 122 7.28 7.25 4.32
CA ALA A 122 5.94 7.29 4.91
C ALA A 122 5.67 6.07 5.80
N GLY A 123 5.98 4.86 5.32
CA GLY A 123 5.87 3.62 6.10
C GLY A 123 6.70 3.68 7.39
N PHE A 124 7.97 4.08 7.29
CA PHE A 124 8.84 4.28 8.46
C PHE A 124 8.31 5.34 9.41
N SER A 125 7.77 6.45 8.90
CA SER A 125 7.16 7.50 9.72
C SER A 125 5.97 6.98 10.54
N LEU A 126 5.12 6.12 9.94
CA LEU A 126 4.01 5.46 10.64
C LEU A 126 4.51 4.51 11.74
N LEU A 127 5.58 3.73 11.47
CA LEU A 127 6.19 2.84 12.45
C LEU A 127 6.75 3.63 13.65
N ILE A 128 7.50 4.68 13.37
CA ILE A 128 8.09 5.55 14.40
C ILE A 128 6.98 6.24 15.20
N THR A 129 5.95 6.79 14.55
CA THR A 129 4.82 7.46 15.21
C THR A 129 4.06 6.49 16.10
N GLY A 130 3.76 5.28 15.62
CA GLY A 130 3.14 4.22 16.41
C GLY A 130 3.99 3.84 17.64
N GLY A 131 5.30 3.68 17.45
CA GLY A 131 6.25 3.46 18.55
C GLY A 131 6.23 4.59 19.59
N PHE A 132 6.25 5.85 19.16
CA PHE A 132 6.17 7.02 20.05
C PHE A 132 4.85 7.10 20.82
N ILE A 133 3.70 6.82 20.19
CA ILE A 133 2.40 6.80 20.88
C ILE A 133 2.40 5.78 22.02
N LEU A 134 2.96 4.58 21.82
CA LEU A 134 3.12 3.61 22.88
C LEU A 134 4.07 4.09 23.98
N PHE A 135 5.13 4.74 23.59
CA PHE A 135 6.08 5.36 24.52
C PHE A 135 5.42 6.35 25.47
N PHE A 136 4.60 7.24 24.96
CA PHE A 136 3.99 8.30 25.76
C PHE A 136 2.77 7.85 26.56
N SER A 137 2.30 6.60 26.37
CA SER A 137 1.11 6.10 27.09
C SER A 137 1.35 5.86 28.58
N ASP A 138 2.58 5.49 29.01
CA ASP A 138 2.94 5.33 30.43
C ASP A 138 4.35 5.86 30.76
N ARG A 139 4.43 7.15 31.13
CA ARG A 139 5.70 7.84 31.45
C ARG A 139 6.52 7.16 32.54
N SER A 140 5.90 6.46 33.50
CA SER A 140 6.63 5.88 34.64
C SER A 140 7.49 4.67 34.27
N LYS A 141 7.09 3.88 33.28
CA LYS A 141 7.81 2.69 32.80
C LYS A 141 8.73 3.00 31.62
N ILE A 142 8.42 4.04 30.86
CA ILE A 142 9.09 4.41 29.62
C ILE A 142 10.59 4.57 29.81
N LEU A 143 11.05 5.39 30.74
CA LEU A 143 12.46 5.67 30.97
C LEU A 143 13.27 4.40 31.25
N LYS A 144 12.62 3.35 31.80
CA LYS A 144 13.24 2.06 32.06
C LYS A 144 13.28 1.15 30.82
N ILE A 145 12.32 1.29 29.90
CA ILE A 145 12.15 0.43 28.73
C ILE A 145 12.96 0.94 27.52
N ILE A 146 13.04 2.27 27.31
CA ILE A 146 13.70 2.91 26.17
C ILE A 146 15.08 2.35 25.84
N PRO A 147 16.05 2.34 26.78
CA PRO A 147 17.40 1.91 26.43
C PRO A 147 17.42 0.47 25.90
N TRP A 148 16.65 -0.42 26.57
CA TRP A 148 16.57 -1.82 26.18
C TRP A 148 15.85 -2.02 24.83
N THR A 149 14.82 -1.20 24.54
CA THR A 149 14.11 -1.23 23.26
C THR A 149 15.03 -0.82 22.11
N LEU A 150 15.73 0.29 22.25
CA LEU A 150 16.65 0.78 21.20
C LEU A 150 17.77 -0.22 20.95
N VAL A 151 18.36 -0.78 22.01
CA VAL A 151 19.42 -1.78 21.90
C VAL A 151 18.86 -3.09 21.30
N ALA A 152 17.67 -3.55 21.72
CA ALA A 152 17.02 -4.72 21.13
C ALA A 152 16.77 -4.53 19.63
N SER A 153 16.26 -3.37 19.24
CA SER A 153 16.00 -3.05 17.83
C SER A 153 17.28 -2.96 17.01
N ALA A 154 18.35 -2.37 17.55
CA ALA A 154 19.66 -2.32 16.90
C ALA A 154 20.22 -3.72 16.66
N PHE A 155 20.18 -4.60 17.67
CA PHE A 155 20.60 -6.00 17.51
C PHE A 155 19.68 -6.79 16.59
N THR A 156 18.37 -6.48 16.54
CA THR A 156 17.45 -7.08 15.53
C THR A 156 17.91 -6.71 14.12
N GLY A 157 18.17 -5.44 13.87
CA GLY A 157 18.68 -4.97 12.57
C GLY A 157 20.01 -5.65 12.19
N SER A 158 20.97 -5.69 13.13
CA SER A 158 22.26 -6.35 12.91
C SER A 158 22.08 -7.85 12.63
N THR A 159 21.21 -8.54 13.37
CA THR A 159 20.92 -9.96 13.16
C THR A 159 20.36 -10.22 11.77
N ASN A 160 19.36 -9.45 11.34
CA ASN A 160 18.74 -9.59 10.02
C ASN A 160 19.75 -9.40 8.87
N ILE A 161 20.64 -8.43 9.00
CA ILE A 161 21.71 -8.20 8.00
C ILE A 161 22.74 -9.34 7.99
N LEU A 162 23.19 -9.78 9.16
CA LEU A 162 24.13 -10.89 9.27
C LEU A 162 23.54 -12.21 8.74
N GLU A 163 22.27 -12.50 9.04
CA GLU A 163 21.55 -13.65 8.48
C GLU A 163 21.48 -13.58 6.96
N LYS A 164 21.16 -12.42 6.38
CA LYS A 164 21.17 -12.21 4.94
C LYS A 164 22.54 -12.49 4.34
N LEU A 165 23.62 -12.01 4.95
CA LEU A 165 24.98 -12.26 4.50
C LEU A 165 25.37 -13.74 4.62
N VAL A 166 24.96 -14.44 5.69
CA VAL A 166 25.18 -15.89 5.82
C VAL A 166 24.48 -16.65 4.71
N PHE A 167 23.19 -16.38 4.44
CA PHE A 167 22.45 -17.07 3.40
C PHE A 167 22.92 -16.73 1.97
N HIS A 168 23.45 -15.53 1.78
CA HIS A 168 24.08 -15.17 0.50
C HIS A 168 25.38 -15.95 0.23
N ASN A 169 26.14 -16.26 1.30
CA ASN A 169 27.44 -16.97 1.24
C ASN A 169 27.32 -18.49 1.46
N THR A 170 26.10 -19.04 1.50
CA THR A 170 25.87 -20.48 1.61
C THR A 170 25.11 -21.01 0.41
N GLU A 171 25.51 -22.19 -0.12
CA GLU A 171 24.88 -22.79 -1.30
C GLU A 171 23.43 -23.21 -1.05
N ASN A 172 23.11 -23.57 0.19
CA ASN A 172 21.76 -23.97 0.55
C ASN A 172 21.34 -23.46 1.92
N PHE A 173 20.02 -23.37 2.11
CA PHE A 173 19.42 -22.92 3.36
C PHE A 173 19.80 -23.78 4.57
N ALA A 174 19.87 -25.13 4.40
CA ALA A 174 20.11 -26.06 5.48
C ALA A 174 21.49 -25.84 6.12
N THR A 175 22.52 -25.57 5.30
CA THR A 175 23.88 -25.26 5.75
C THR A 175 23.91 -24.00 6.61
N GLY A 176 23.39 -22.87 6.10
CA GLY A 176 23.38 -21.60 6.84
C GLY A 176 22.60 -21.70 8.15
N TYR A 177 21.42 -22.32 8.11
CA TYR A 177 20.57 -22.49 9.29
C TYR A 177 21.24 -23.38 10.36
N ALA A 178 21.78 -24.56 9.97
CA ALA A 178 22.45 -25.46 10.88
C ALA A 178 23.66 -24.82 11.57
N LEU A 179 24.47 -24.08 10.81
CA LEU A 179 25.65 -23.38 11.34
C LEU A 179 25.29 -22.26 12.32
N MET A 180 24.30 -21.42 12.00
CA MET A 180 23.84 -20.38 12.91
C MET A 180 23.27 -20.99 14.20
N LYS A 181 22.51 -22.10 14.12
CA LYS A 181 22.00 -22.81 15.32
C LYS A 181 23.13 -23.46 16.12
N SER A 182 24.15 -23.99 15.44
CA SER A 182 25.37 -24.49 16.07
C SER A 182 26.12 -23.38 16.82
N ALA A 183 26.32 -22.25 16.19
CA ALA A 183 26.95 -21.09 16.81
C ALA A 183 26.16 -20.60 18.03
N THR A 184 24.82 -20.53 17.93
CA THR A 184 23.93 -20.15 19.03
C THR A 184 24.09 -21.11 20.21
N LEU A 185 24.14 -22.44 19.96
CA LEU A 185 24.35 -23.46 20.96
C LEU A 185 25.73 -23.33 21.62
N ILE A 186 26.78 -23.15 20.83
CA ILE A 186 28.17 -23.00 21.34
C ILE A 186 28.29 -21.76 22.24
N ILE A 187 27.76 -20.62 21.81
CA ILE A 187 27.75 -19.39 22.62
C ILE A 187 26.94 -19.64 23.93
N GLY A 188 25.79 -20.30 23.83
CA GLY A 188 25.01 -20.67 25.00
C GLY A 188 25.80 -21.53 26.02
N ILE A 189 26.51 -22.55 25.55
CA ILE A 189 27.38 -23.37 26.40
C ILE A 189 28.52 -22.51 26.99
N ALA A 190 29.11 -21.62 26.19
CA ALA A 190 30.17 -20.72 26.66
C ALA A 190 29.70 -19.78 27.79
N MET A 191 28.40 -19.45 27.88
CA MET A 191 27.85 -18.68 29.03
C MET A 191 28.11 -19.36 30.38
N LEU A 192 28.22 -20.68 30.40
CA LEU A 192 28.54 -21.41 31.64
C LEU A 192 29.99 -21.22 32.12
N GLY A 193 30.88 -20.78 31.22
CA GLY A 193 32.25 -20.40 31.54
C GLY A 193 32.36 -19.11 32.37
N VAL A 194 31.33 -18.26 32.36
CA VAL A 194 31.28 -17.03 33.15
C VAL A 194 30.64 -17.32 34.52
N PRO A 195 31.36 -17.22 35.64
CA PRO A 195 30.85 -17.64 36.97
C PRO A 195 29.55 -16.95 37.38
N TYR A 196 29.39 -15.65 37.03
CA TYR A 196 28.18 -14.88 37.31
C TYR A 196 26.96 -15.43 36.55
N LEU A 197 27.11 -15.69 35.24
CA LEU A 197 26.04 -16.21 34.39
C LEU A 197 25.67 -17.62 34.81
N ARG A 198 26.68 -18.47 35.04
CA ARG A 198 26.48 -19.85 35.50
C ARG A 198 25.68 -19.89 36.79
N ARG A 199 26.03 -19.05 37.77
CA ARG A 199 25.32 -18.99 39.05
C ARG A 199 23.85 -18.61 38.85
N ASN A 200 23.58 -17.57 38.05
CA ASN A 200 22.21 -17.13 37.77
C ASN A 200 21.40 -18.23 37.06
N ILE A 201 21.98 -18.88 36.04
CA ILE A 201 21.31 -19.94 35.30
C ILE A 201 20.86 -21.08 36.22
N PHE A 202 21.74 -21.56 37.09
CA PHE A 202 21.42 -22.71 37.94
C PHE A 202 20.51 -22.35 39.12
N ILE A 203 20.69 -21.19 39.75
CA ILE A 203 19.84 -20.78 40.89
C ILE A 203 18.40 -20.57 40.41
N GLU A 204 18.19 -19.75 39.40
CA GLU A 204 16.83 -19.43 38.92
C GLU A 204 16.15 -20.63 38.23
N SER A 205 16.94 -21.54 37.62
CA SER A 205 16.39 -22.78 37.06
C SER A 205 15.91 -23.76 38.13
N LYS A 206 16.54 -23.78 39.31
CA LYS A 206 16.13 -24.60 40.45
C LYS A 206 14.83 -24.11 41.08
N ASP A 207 14.66 -22.78 41.17
CA ASP A 207 13.47 -22.15 41.77
C ASP A 207 12.25 -22.17 40.84
N THR A 208 12.41 -22.61 39.58
CA THR A 208 11.31 -22.72 38.64
C THR A 208 10.50 -24.00 38.87
N SER A 209 9.19 -23.85 39.14
CA SER A 209 8.29 -24.99 39.35
C SER A 209 8.25 -25.92 38.13
N ARG A 210 7.89 -27.21 38.36
CA ARG A 210 7.77 -28.20 37.30
C ARG A 210 6.83 -27.75 36.18
N ASP A 211 5.69 -27.15 36.53
CA ASP A 211 4.67 -26.69 35.56
C ASP A 211 5.19 -25.56 34.71
N LYS A 212 5.93 -24.60 35.28
CA LYS A 212 6.57 -23.53 34.53
C LYS A 212 7.66 -24.04 33.58
N ARG A 213 8.38 -25.09 33.97
CA ARG A 213 9.37 -25.73 33.07
C ARG A 213 8.68 -26.41 31.89
N ILE A 214 7.60 -27.16 32.13
CA ILE A 214 6.81 -27.77 31.06
C ILE A 214 6.26 -26.70 30.14
N LEU A 215 5.64 -25.65 30.69
CA LEU A 215 5.12 -24.50 29.91
C LEU A 215 6.21 -23.86 29.03
N TYR A 216 7.42 -23.70 29.58
CA TYR A 216 8.56 -23.18 28.84
C TYR A 216 8.90 -24.06 27.63
N PHE A 217 9.07 -25.37 27.82
CA PHE A 217 9.45 -26.30 26.74
C PHE A 217 8.37 -26.37 25.65
N VAL A 218 7.10 -26.45 26.06
CA VAL A 218 5.97 -26.42 25.12
C VAL A 218 5.97 -25.12 24.32
N ASN A 219 6.16 -23.96 24.99
CA ASN A 219 6.20 -22.67 24.34
C ASN A 219 7.38 -22.54 23.36
N ARG A 220 8.55 -23.10 23.70
CA ARG A 220 9.69 -23.14 22.76
C ARG A 220 9.41 -24.01 21.55
N GLY A 221 8.67 -25.10 21.70
CA GLY A 221 8.17 -25.88 20.57
C GLY A 221 7.27 -25.05 19.65
N ILE A 222 6.33 -24.30 20.24
CA ILE A 222 5.44 -23.39 19.49
C ILE A 222 6.26 -22.33 18.75
N ALA A 223 7.18 -21.64 19.44
CA ALA A 223 8.05 -20.63 18.82
C ALA A 223 8.95 -21.22 17.72
N GLY A 224 9.50 -22.41 17.94
CA GLY A 224 10.31 -23.13 16.95
C GLY A 224 9.52 -23.48 15.69
N THR A 225 8.29 -23.95 15.85
CA THR A 225 7.37 -24.21 14.73
C THR A 225 7.09 -22.91 13.95
N GLY A 226 6.78 -21.81 14.64
CA GLY A 226 6.59 -20.52 14.01
C GLY A 226 7.82 -20.07 13.22
N SER A 227 9.01 -20.21 13.79
CA SER A 227 10.28 -19.89 13.12
C SER A 227 10.50 -20.73 11.85
N LEU A 228 10.30 -22.05 11.93
CA LEU A 228 10.41 -22.94 10.77
C LEU A 228 9.44 -22.56 9.65
N LEU A 229 8.19 -22.23 10.01
CA LEU A 229 7.19 -21.82 9.04
C LEU A 229 7.56 -20.48 8.36
N ILE A 230 8.18 -19.53 9.06
CA ILE A 230 8.69 -18.29 8.45
C ILE A 230 9.75 -18.60 7.40
N PHE A 231 10.73 -19.42 7.73
CA PHE A 231 11.77 -19.80 6.76
C PHE A 231 11.20 -20.56 5.57
N TYR A 232 10.20 -21.40 5.81
CA TYR A 232 9.50 -22.10 4.72
C TYR A 232 8.67 -21.14 3.85
N ALA A 233 8.03 -20.15 4.46
CA ALA A 233 7.32 -19.10 3.74
C ALA A 233 8.27 -18.30 2.82
N ILE A 234 9.45 -17.92 3.33
CA ILE A 234 10.49 -17.22 2.56
C ILE A 234 10.95 -18.07 1.36
N LYS A 235 11.04 -19.40 1.53
CA LYS A 235 11.38 -20.31 0.43
C LYS A 235 10.28 -20.41 -0.63
N LEU A 236 9.01 -20.36 -0.22
CA LEU A 236 7.85 -20.45 -1.13
C LEU A 236 7.55 -19.13 -1.84
N GLU A 237 7.90 -18.00 -1.23
CA GLU A 237 7.71 -16.68 -1.78
C GLU A 237 9.00 -16.17 -2.41
N ASN A 238 8.92 -15.72 -3.66
CA ASN A 238 10.05 -15.08 -4.33
C ASN A 238 10.40 -13.72 -3.71
N HIS A 239 9.52 -13.18 -2.87
CA HIS A 239 9.60 -11.84 -2.29
C HIS A 239 9.62 -11.87 -0.75
N PRO A 240 10.80 -11.90 -0.10
CA PRO A 240 10.92 -11.86 1.36
C PRO A 240 10.18 -10.69 2.02
N ALA A 241 10.02 -9.58 1.29
CA ALA A 241 9.30 -8.40 1.78
C ALA A 241 7.81 -8.69 2.09
N ILE A 242 7.17 -9.60 1.36
CA ILE A 242 5.79 -10.04 1.66
C ILE A 242 5.75 -10.74 3.01
N VAL A 243 6.72 -11.63 3.26
CA VAL A 243 6.81 -12.35 4.55
C VAL A 243 7.06 -11.37 5.70
N GLU A 244 7.93 -10.37 5.50
CA GLU A 244 8.19 -9.32 6.50
C GLU A 244 6.95 -8.45 6.78
N SER A 245 6.15 -8.12 5.75
CA SER A 245 4.93 -7.32 5.96
C SER A 245 3.89 -8.04 6.82
N ILE A 246 3.85 -9.38 6.75
CA ILE A 246 2.95 -10.22 7.54
C ILE A 246 3.41 -10.31 9.01
N ASN A 247 4.67 -9.95 9.33
CA ASN A 247 5.16 -9.91 10.69
C ASN A 247 4.29 -9.03 11.63
N GLY A 248 3.65 -8.01 11.10
CA GLY A 248 2.69 -7.18 11.83
C GLY A 248 1.49 -7.95 12.38
N ALA A 249 1.08 -9.05 11.76
CA ALA A 249 -0.06 -9.85 12.20
C ALA A 249 0.10 -10.38 13.62
N ARG A 250 1.35 -10.66 14.08
CA ARG A 250 1.62 -11.08 15.46
C ARG A 250 1.14 -10.07 16.51
N TYR A 251 1.15 -8.78 16.19
CA TYR A 251 0.74 -7.74 17.13
C TYR A 251 -0.77 -7.78 17.39
N ILE A 252 -1.56 -8.06 16.36
CA ILE A 252 -3.00 -8.28 16.49
C ILE A 252 -3.24 -9.51 17.38
N ILE A 253 -2.52 -10.59 17.13
CA ILE A 253 -2.67 -11.85 17.88
C ILE A 253 -2.30 -11.64 19.34
N VAL A 254 -1.17 -10.98 19.60
CA VAL A 254 -0.75 -10.63 20.97
C VAL A 254 -1.82 -9.79 21.65
N PHE A 255 -2.36 -8.77 20.93
CA PHE A 255 -3.37 -7.87 21.46
C PHE A 255 -4.68 -8.61 21.81
N ILE A 256 -5.19 -9.45 20.90
CA ILE A 256 -6.42 -10.23 21.11
C ILE A 256 -6.26 -11.20 22.27
N LEU A 257 -5.16 -11.96 22.29
CA LEU A 257 -4.90 -12.95 23.35
C LEU A 257 -4.67 -12.30 24.71
N ALA A 258 -3.88 -11.24 24.78
CA ALA A 258 -3.62 -10.51 26.01
C ALA A 258 -4.92 -9.89 26.56
N TYR A 259 -5.76 -9.30 25.70
CA TYR A 259 -7.08 -8.80 26.07
C TYR A 259 -7.99 -9.93 26.61
N ALA A 260 -8.10 -11.05 25.88
CA ALA A 260 -8.94 -12.17 26.26
C ALA A 260 -8.50 -12.79 27.60
N ILE A 261 -7.19 -13.05 27.77
CA ILE A 261 -6.64 -13.62 29.00
C ILE A 261 -6.85 -12.65 30.18
N THR A 262 -6.56 -11.37 30.02
CA THR A 262 -6.77 -10.36 31.08
C THR A 262 -8.24 -10.29 31.51
N LYS A 263 -9.18 -10.45 30.56
CA LYS A 263 -10.63 -10.40 30.85
C LYS A 263 -11.12 -11.68 31.53
N LEU A 264 -10.63 -12.84 31.12
CA LEU A 264 -11.10 -14.15 31.58
C LEU A 264 -10.34 -14.67 32.80
N ARG A 265 -9.04 -14.38 32.89
CA ARG A 265 -8.12 -14.88 33.91
C ARG A 265 -7.12 -13.78 34.33
N PRO A 266 -7.60 -12.72 35.00
CA PRO A 266 -6.76 -11.60 35.44
C PRO A 266 -5.68 -12.00 36.47
N ASP A 267 -5.78 -13.17 37.04
CA ASP A 267 -4.78 -13.81 37.91
C ASP A 267 -3.53 -14.26 37.12
N ILE A 268 -3.66 -14.56 35.83
CA ILE A 268 -2.58 -15.06 34.98
C ILE A 268 -1.87 -13.89 34.27
N LEU A 269 -2.63 -12.95 33.71
CA LEU A 269 -2.10 -11.80 32.97
C LEU A 269 -2.91 -10.56 33.26
N LYS A 270 -2.22 -9.46 33.63
CA LYS A 270 -2.82 -8.15 33.88
C LYS A 270 -2.32 -7.15 32.85
N GLU A 271 -3.17 -6.77 31.93
CA GLU A 271 -2.91 -5.74 30.93
C GLU A 271 -3.90 -4.59 31.08
N THR A 272 -3.53 -3.37 30.68
CA THR A 272 -4.44 -2.23 30.66
C THR A 272 -5.41 -2.37 29.49
N ILE A 273 -6.69 -2.68 29.77
CA ILE A 273 -7.74 -2.95 28.77
C ILE A 273 -8.87 -1.88 28.75
N ARG A 274 -8.69 -0.75 29.41
CA ARG A 274 -9.68 0.34 29.49
C ARG A 274 -9.02 1.72 29.50
N GLY A 275 -9.81 2.75 29.15
CA GLY A 275 -9.40 4.14 29.20
C GLY A 275 -8.46 4.57 28.07
N TRP A 276 -7.87 5.76 28.20
CA TRP A 276 -7.02 6.38 27.20
C TRP A 276 -5.79 5.52 26.82
N ARG A 277 -5.18 4.84 27.80
CA ARG A 277 -4.03 3.96 27.55
C ARG A 277 -4.39 2.80 26.61
N PHE A 278 -5.56 2.20 26.77
CA PHE A 278 -6.03 1.14 25.87
C PHE A 278 -6.22 1.66 24.45
N PHE A 279 -6.86 2.83 24.31
CA PHE A 279 -7.06 3.47 23.01
C PHE A 279 -5.71 3.79 22.33
N SER A 280 -4.75 4.35 23.07
CA SER A 280 -3.40 4.61 22.54
C SER A 280 -2.69 3.35 22.05
N LYS A 281 -2.83 2.21 22.75
CA LYS A 281 -2.27 0.92 22.32
C LYS A 281 -2.90 0.43 21.02
N VAL A 282 -4.22 0.53 20.87
CA VAL A 282 -4.93 0.16 19.64
C VAL A 282 -4.46 1.03 18.47
N THR A 283 -4.47 2.35 18.65
CA THR A 283 -4.06 3.31 17.60
C THR A 283 -2.61 3.08 17.18
N ALA A 284 -1.72 2.93 18.13
CA ALA A 284 -0.29 2.68 17.84
C ALA A 284 -0.07 1.36 17.11
N THR A 285 -0.74 0.29 17.54
CA THR A 285 -0.65 -1.02 16.87
C THR A 285 -1.17 -0.95 15.44
N LEU A 286 -2.27 -0.23 15.20
CA LEU A 286 -2.80 -0.01 13.85
C LEU A 286 -1.83 0.79 12.96
N LEU A 287 -1.22 1.85 13.47
CA LEU A 287 -0.22 2.62 12.72
C LEU A 287 1.00 1.77 12.34
N ILE A 288 1.51 0.97 13.28
CA ILE A 288 2.62 0.05 13.03
C ILE A 288 2.23 -0.98 11.95
N LEU A 289 1.02 -1.55 12.05
CA LEU A 289 0.52 -2.50 11.06
C LEU A 289 0.42 -1.90 9.66
N ILE A 290 -0.18 -0.70 9.55
CA ILE A 290 -0.30 0.01 8.27
C ILE A 290 1.09 0.30 7.68
N GLY A 291 2.02 0.78 8.51
CA GLY A 291 3.39 1.05 8.07
C GLY A 291 4.12 -0.20 7.56
N LEU A 292 4.08 -1.30 8.32
CA LEU A 292 4.71 -2.58 7.91
C LEU A 292 4.07 -3.18 6.67
N SER A 293 2.72 -3.18 6.61
CA SER A 293 1.99 -3.72 5.46
C SER A 293 2.25 -2.89 4.20
N GLY A 294 2.27 -1.57 4.32
CA GLY A 294 2.59 -0.68 3.20
C GLY A 294 4.00 -0.93 2.64
N LEU A 295 5.01 -1.01 3.51
CA LEU A 295 6.38 -1.32 3.11
C LEU A 295 6.52 -2.67 2.41
N GLY A 296 5.89 -3.72 2.96
CA GLY A 296 5.97 -5.07 2.40
C GLY A 296 5.25 -5.18 1.06
N LEU A 297 4.05 -4.62 0.94
CA LEU A 297 3.27 -4.63 -0.30
C LEU A 297 4.00 -3.84 -1.40
N GLN A 298 4.51 -2.65 -1.11
CA GLN A 298 5.26 -1.87 -2.09
C GLN A 298 6.43 -2.65 -2.69
N ARG A 299 7.29 -3.25 -1.86
CA ARG A 299 8.43 -4.06 -2.33
C ARG A 299 7.98 -5.27 -3.15
N SER A 300 6.84 -5.86 -2.80
CA SER A 300 6.25 -6.95 -3.57
C SER A 300 5.91 -6.51 -5.00
N TYR A 301 5.26 -5.36 -5.15
CA TYR A 301 4.91 -4.84 -6.47
C TYR A 301 6.12 -4.37 -7.28
N GLU A 302 7.13 -3.76 -6.63
CA GLU A 302 8.39 -3.35 -7.29
C GLU A 302 9.13 -4.51 -7.97
N SER A 303 9.03 -5.70 -7.39
CA SER A 303 9.73 -6.89 -7.88
C SER A 303 9.05 -7.61 -9.05
N LEU A 304 7.80 -7.25 -9.38
CA LEU A 304 7.09 -7.85 -10.50
C LEU A 304 7.62 -7.30 -11.85
N PRO A 305 7.61 -8.07 -12.96
CA PRO A 305 8.04 -7.59 -14.26
C PRO A 305 7.17 -6.43 -14.74
N VAL A 306 7.78 -5.40 -15.32
CA VAL A 306 7.06 -4.25 -15.89
C VAL A 306 6.41 -4.68 -17.21
N PRO A 307 5.10 -4.45 -17.44
CA PRO A 307 4.43 -4.74 -18.70
C PRO A 307 5.06 -4.00 -19.88
N ASP A 308 4.96 -4.54 -21.09
CA ASP A 308 5.34 -3.81 -22.31
C ASP A 308 4.27 -2.74 -22.61
N LYS A 309 4.70 -1.62 -23.21
CA LYS A 309 3.79 -0.57 -23.70
C LYS A 309 2.70 -1.08 -24.63
N LYS A 310 2.95 -2.17 -25.34
CA LYS A 310 2.01 -2.83 -26.26
C LYS A 310 0.85 -3.53 -25.55
N ASP A 311 1.03 -3.86 -24.28
CA ASP A 311 0.02 -4.57 -23.50
C ASP A 311 -1.06 -3.64 -22.96
N ILE A 312 -0.85 -2.31 -23.05
CA ILE A 312 -1.81 -1.30 -22.55
C ILE A 312 -2.65 -0.77 -23.71
N SER A 313 -3.97 -0.74 -23.50
CA SER A 313 -4.92 -0.05 -24.38
C SER A 313 -4.91 1.44 -24.09
N TRP A 314 -4.29 2.23 -24.98
CA TRP A 314 -4.17 3.68 -24.86
C TRP A 314 -5.36 4.40 -25.49
N GLY A 315 -6.20 4.98 -24.65
CA GLY A 315 -7.28 5.88 -25.05
C GLY A 315 -6.92 7.34 -24.81
N VAL A 316 -7.82 8.25 -25.17
CA VAL A 316 -7.70 9.69 -24.87
C VAL A 316 -9.02 10.24 -24.36
N THR A 317 -8.97 11.26 -23.50
CA THR A 317 -10.13 12.09 -23.15
C THR A 317 -10.14 13.29 -24.07
N TYR A 318 -11.27 13.56 -24.73
CA TYR A 318 -11.46 14.70 -25.59
C TYR A 318 -12.57 15.62 -25.08
N SER A 319 -12.29 16.92 -25.02
CA SER A 319 -13.22 17.97 -24.59
C SER A 319 -13.34 19.07 -25.62
N GLU A 320 -14.56 19.28 -26.16
CA GLU A 320 -14.85 20.44 -27.02
C GLU A 320 -14.62 21.77 -26.29
N LEU A 321 -14.82 21.83 -24.97
CA LEU A 321 -14.55 23.02 -24.16
C LEU A 321 -13.10 23.45 -24.23
N MET A 322 -12.16 22.49 -24.08
CA MET A 322 -10.75 22.79 -24.15
C MET A 322 -10.33 23.19 -25.56
N ALA A 323 -10.86 22.54 -26.60
CA ALA A 323 -10.61 22.91 -27.99
C ALA A 323 -11.03 24.36 -28.26
N GLU A 324 -12.21 24.77 -27.80
CA GLU A 324 -12.70 26.17 -27.92
C GLU A 324 -11.82 27.16 -27.15
N LYS A 325 -11.41 26.83 -25.90
CA LYS A 325 -10.52 27.68 -25.09
C LYS A 325 -9.16 27.89 -25.76
N LEU A 326 -8.62 26.85 -26.41
CA LEU A 326 -7.38 26.89 -27.18
C LEU A 326 -7.56 27.49 -28.58
N LYS A 327 -8.79 27.89 -28.96
CA LYS A 327 -9.13 28.48 -30.26
C LYS A 327 -8.70 27.59 -31.44
N ILE A 328 -8.94 26.30 -31.33
CA ILE A 328 -8.77 25.30 -32.39
C ILE A 328 -10.15 24.79 -32.82
N ASP A 329 -10.27 24.42 -34.09
CA ASP A 329 -11.50 23.81 -34.58
C ASP A 329 -11.72 22.45 -33.92
N ARG A 330 -12.87 22.28 -33.25
CA ARG A 330 -13.17 21.09 -32.45
C ARG A 330 -13.32 19.84 -33.32
N ASP A 331 -13.97 19.96 -34.48
CA ASP A 331 -14.24 18.80 -35.34
C ASP A 331 -12.96 18.37 -36.08
N GLU A 332 -12.13 19.33 -36.52
CA GLU A 332 -10.81 19.07 -37.10
C GLU A 332 -9.88 18.43 -36.09
N ALA A 333 -9.84 18.94 -34.84
CA ALA A 333 -9.03 18.35 -33.76
C ALA A 333 -9.42 16.90 -33.51
N LEU A 334 -10.73 16.62 -33.36
CA LEU A 334 -11.20 15.27 -33.14
C LEU A 334 -10.90 14.33 -34.32
N ARG A 335 -11.07 14.83 -35.57
CA ARG A 335 -10.71 14.09 -36.80
C ARG A 335 -9.22 13.75 -36.82
N ALA A 336 -8.33 14.70 -36.50
CA ALA A 336 -6.90 14.45 -36.42
C ALA A 336 -6.57 13.40 -35.35
N ILE A 337 -7.17 13.46 -34.16
CA ILE A 337 -7.00 12.49 -33.09
C ILE A 337 -7.35 11.07 -33.58
N VAL A 338 -8.53 10.90 -34.18
CA VAL A 338 -8.98 9.55 -34.58
C VAL A 338 -8.23 9.01 -35.81
N THR A 339 -7.70 9.85 -36.68
CA THR A 339 -7.02 9.41 -37.91
C THR A 339 -5.52 9.28 -37.77
N GLU A 340 -4.87 10.14 -36.98
CA GLU A 340 -3.41 10.17 -36.84
C GLU A 340 -2.95 9.40 -35.61
N LEU A 341 -3.55 9.66 -34.41
CA LEU A 341 -3.17 8.93 -33.19
C LEU A 341 -3.83 7.56 -33.09
N LYS A 342 -5.04 7.39 -33.64
CA LYS A 342 -5.80 6.12 -33.64
C LYS A 342 -5.88 5.47 -32.26
N PRO A 343 -6.42 6.19 -31.25
CA PRO A 343 -6.48 5.66 -29.90
C PRO A 343 -7.36 4.42 -29.81
N SER A 344 -7.12 3.54 -28.85
CA SER A 344 -7.94 2.35 -28.59
C SER A 344 -9.36 2.67 -28.12
N GLY A 345 -9.61 3.90 -27.67
CA GLY A 345 -10.89 4.43 -27.26
C GLY A 345 -10.83 5.93 -27.02
N ILE A 346 -11.98 6.57 -27.05
CA ILE A 346 -12.12 8.00 -26.73
C ILE A 346 -13.17 8.17 -25.65
N ARG A 347 -12.85 9.02 -24.67
CA ARG A 347 -13.81 9.48 -23.68
C ARG A 347 -14.33 10.83 -24.11
N LEU A 348 -15.62 10.91 -24.41
CA LEU A 348 -16.35 12.13 -24.77
C LEU A 348 -17.20 12.62 -23.61
N VAL A 349 -17.65 13.86 -23.68
CA VAL A 349 -18.37 14.52 -22.59
C VAL A 349 -19.68 15.13 -23.09
N ALA A 350 -20.78 14.82 -22.40
CA ALA A 350 -22.08 15.44 -22.60
C ALA A 350 -22.27 16.58 -21.59
N TYR A 351 -21.97 17.81 -21.97
CA TYR A 351 -22.11 18.99 -21.11
C TYR A 351 -23.56 19.43 -20.99
N TRP A 352 -24.18 19.27 -19.83
CA TRP A 352 -25.60 19.55 -19.61
C TRP A 352 -25.94 21.02 -19.90
N ASP A 353 -25.17 21.96 -19.40
CA ASP A 353 -25.33 23.41 -19.61
C ASP A 353 -25.22 23.84 -21.07
N ARG A 354 -24.61 23.02 -21.92
CA ARG A 354 -24.49 23.25 -23.36
C ARG A 354 -25.60 22.60 -24.16
N ILE A 355 -25.96 21.38 -23.76
CA ILE A 355 -26.99 20.60 -24.45
C ILE A 355 -28.39 21.13 -24.14
N GLU A 356 -28.68 21.53 -22.91
CA GLU A 356 -30.00 22.00 -22.48
C GLU A 356 -29.91 23.43 -21.88
N LYS A 357 -29.53 24.41 -22.68
CA LYS A 357 -29.42 25.80 -22.25
C LYS A 357 -30.73 26.38 -21.73
N GLN A 358 -31.85 25.91 -22.26
CA GLN A 358 -33.19 26.25 -21.81
C GLN A 358 -33.96 24.97 -21.55
N ILE A 359 -34.80 24.99 -20.53
CA ILE A 359 -35.56 23.82 -20.10
C ILE A 359 -36.32 23.15 -21.24
N GLY A 360 -36.04 21.89 -21.50
CA GLY A 360 -36.69 21.08 -22.54
C GLY A 360 -36.24 21.36 -23.97
N ILE A 361 -35.28 22.29 -24.17
CA ILE A 361 -34.74 22.60 -25.52
C ILE A 361 -33.30 22.05 -25.59
N TYR A 362 -33.15 20.98 -26.37
CA TYR A 362 -31.88 20.27 -26.48
C TYR A 362 -31.15 20.56 -27.78
N ASP A 363 -29.85 20.91 -27.68
CA ASP A 363 -28.97 21.06 -28.83
C ASP A 363 -27.89 19.97 -28.82
N PHE A 364 -28.11 18.93 -29.59
CA PHE A 364 -27.21 17.79 -29.71
C PHE A 364 -26.19 17.88 -30.83
N ARG A 365 -26.24 18.93 -31.66
CA ARG A 365 -25.45 19.03 -32.91
C ARG A 365 -23.97 18.77 -32.69
N SER A 366 -23.39 19.33 -31.62
CA SER A 366 -21.97 19.16 -31.34
C SER A 366 -21.65 17.73 -30.92
N LEU A 367 -22.38 17.18 -29.98
CA LEU A 367 -22.14 15.83 -29.48
C LEU A 367 -22.44 14.77 -30.56
N ASP A 368 -23.50 14.96 -31.36
CA ASP A 368 -23.80 14.10 -32.51
C ASP A 368 -22.65 14.08 -33.53
N ALA A 369 -22.05 15.24 -33.82
CA ALA A 369 -20.89 15.31 -34.71
C ALA A 369 -19.69 14.54 -34.15
N GLN A 370 -19.38 14.71 -32.88
CA GLN A 370 -18.31 13.99 -32.20
C GLN A 370 -18.54 12.46 -32.21
N MET A 371 -19.75 12.03 -31.86
CA MET A 371 -20.11 10.60 -31.86
C MET A 371 -20.02 9.99 -33.26
N ASN A 372 -20.44 10.74 -34.30
CA ASN A 372 -20.35 10.29 -35.67
C ASN A 372 -18.91 10.23 -36.18
N ILE A 373 -18.04 11.20 -35.88
CA ILE A 373 -16.61 11.17 -36.21
C ILE A 373 -15.97 9.91 -35.64
N CYS A 374 -16.22 9.61 -34.35
CA CYS A 374 -15.70 8.42 -33.71
C CYS A 374 -16.28 7.13 -34.30
N ARG A 375 -17.58 7.09 -34.63
CA ARG A 375 -18.23 5.96 -35.28
C ARG A 375 -17.62 5.65 -36.64
N ASP A 376 -17.45 6.66 -37.47
CA ASP A 376 -16.94 6.53 -38.82
C ASP A 376 -15.46 6.06 -38.83
N ALA A 377 -14.71 6.47 -37.78
CA ALA A 377 -13.35 5.98 -37.51
C ALA A 377 -13.33 4.60 -36.78
N LYS A 378 -14.47 4.04 -36.39
CA LYS A 378 -14.61 2.79 -35.63
C LYS A 378 -13.91 2.84 -34.24
N ILE A 379 -13.83 4.00 -33.63
CA ILE A 379 -13.22 4.17 -32.30
C ILE A 379 -14.31 4.01 -31.23
N PRO A 380 -14.10 3.10 -30.23
CA PRO A 380 -15.02 2.95 -29.12
C PRO A 380 -15.08 4.22 -28.25
N VAL A 381 -16.27 4.54 -27.74
CA VAL A 381 -16.52 5.75 -26.94
C VAL A 381 -16.94 5.36 -25.52
N ILE A 382 -16.35 6.03 -24.53
CA ILE A 382 -16.93 6.22 -23.20
C ILE A 382 -17.61 7.58 -23.21
N LEU A 383 -18.91 7.62 -22.92
CA LEU A 383 -19.64 8.89 -22.86
C LEU A 383 -19.87 9.28 -21.40
N ALA A 384 -19.21 10.36 -20.96
CA ALA A 384 -19.39 10.93 -19.64
C ALA A 384 -20.67 11.78 -19.60
N ILE A 385 -21.57 11.45 -18.70
CA ILE A 385 -22.88 12.07 -18.51
C ILE A 385 -23.10 12.40 -17.04
N GLY A 386 -23.96 13.36 -16.77
CA GLY A 386 -24.26 13.80 -15.39
C GLY A 386 -24.17 15.33 -15.28
N GLN A 387 -24.18 15.80 -14.06
CA GLN A 387 -23.96 17.20 -13.74
C GLN A 387 -22.47 17.52 -13.58
N ARG A 388 -21.69 16.55 -13.06
CA ARG A 388 -20.26 16.64 -12.86
C ARG A 388 -19.55 15.80 -13.92
N VAL A 389 -18.88 16.47 -14.84
CA VAL A 389 -18.22 15.87 -15.99
C VAL A 389 -16.87 16.53 -16.25
N PRO A 390 -15.93 15.87 -16.96
CA PRO A 390 -14.56 16.35 -17.16
C PRO A 390 -14.43 17.80 -17.61
N ARG A 391 -13.43 18.49 -17.11
CA ARG A 391 -13.02 19.89 -17.35
C ARG A 391 -13.71 20.90 -16.43
N TRP A 392 -12.89 21.88 -16.03
CA TRP A 392 -13.34 23.02 -15.22
C TRP A 392 -14.55 23.74 -15.85
N PRO A 393 -15.60 24.09 -15.08
CA PRO A 393 -15.68 24.10 -13.60
C PRO A 393 -16.08 22.76 -12.97
N GLU A 394 -15.99 21.63 -13.64
CA GLU A 394 -16.38 20.26 -13.26
C GLU A 394 -17.90 20.06 -13.24
N CYS A 395 -18.67 20.96 -12.65
CA CYS A 395 -20.12 20.88 -12.68
C CYS A 395 -20.70 21.81 -13.76
N HIS A 396 -21.36 21.20 -14.73
CA HIS A 396 -21.94 21.86 -15.90
C HIS A 396 -23.46 21.84 -15.80
N ILE A 397 -23.98 22.52 -14.76
CA ILE A 397 -25.40 22.57 -14.46
C ILE A 397 -25.99 23.83 -15.11
N PRO A 398 -27.03 23.74 -15.96
CA PRO A 398 -27.72 24.92 -16.47
C PRO A 398 -28.27 25.80 -15.34
N LEU A 399 -28.22 27.12 -15.49
CA LEU A 399 -28.66 28.06 -14.45
C LEU A 399 -30.12 27.89 -14.01
N TRP A 400 -30.96 27.31 -14.86
CA TRP A 400 -32.38 27.05 -14.56
C TRP A 400 -32.62 25.72 -13.83
N ALA A 401 -31.61 24.83 -13.81
CA ALA A 401 -31.79 23.43 -13.38
C ALA A 401 -31.59 23.24 -11.88
N GLU A 402 -32.32 22.31 -11.32
CA GLU A 402 -32.15 21.77 -9.98
C GLU A 402 -31.72 20.30 -10.06
N SER A 403 -30.55 19.96 -9.54
CA SER A 403 -29.90 18.65 -9.72
C SER A 403 -30.82 17.46 -9.35
N LYS A 404 -31.50 17.52 -8.22
CA LYS A 404 -32.34 16.40 -7.78
C LYS A 404 -33.61 16.18 -8.63
N ARG A 405 -34.15 17.26 -9.19
CA ARG A 405 -35.39 17.23 -9.96
C ARG A 405 -35.15 17.04 -11.46
N ASP A 406 -34.22 17.77 -12.03
CA ASP A 406 -34.10 17.92 -13.48
C ASP A 406 -33.02 16.99 -14.09
N LEU A 407 -31.97 16.62 -13.33
CA LEU A 407 -30.92 15.72 -13.76
C LEU A 407 -31.42 14.35 -14.24
N PRO A 408 -32.34 13.66 -13.55
CA PRO A 408 -32.84 12.37 -14.03
C PRO A 408 -33.53 12.45 -15.40
N LYS A 409 -34.20 13.57 -15.71
CA LYS A 409 -34.83 13.81 -17.01
C LYS A 409 -33.76 14.02 -18.08
N TYR A 410 -32.74 14.82 -17.80
CA TYR A 410 -31.60 15.01 -18.69
C TYR A 410 -30.90 13.68 -18.99
N LEU A 411 -30.56 12.90 -17.97
CA LEU A 411 -29.91 11.59 -18.13
C LEU A 411 -30.75 10.65 -19.01
N ARG A 412 -32.06 10.59 -18.78
CA ARG A 412 -32.97 9.80 -19.64
C ARG A 412 -32.88 10.24 -21.09
N THR A 413 -32.91 11.53 -21.35
CA THR A 413 -32.86 12.07 -22.71
C THR A 413 -31.53 11.74 -23.41
N ILE A 414 -30.42 11.86 -22.71
CA ILE A 414 -29.09 11.51 -23.24
C ILE A 414 -28.99 10.01 -23.52
N VAL A 415 -29.38 9.16 -22.56
CA VAL A 415 -29.26 7.70 -22.72
C VAL A 415 -30.16 7.22 -23.86
N GLU A 416 -31.41 7.66 -23.94
CA GLU A 416 -32.33 7.28 -25.00
C GLU A 416 -31.82 7.68 -26.39
N ARG A 417 -31.15 8.85 -26.50
CA ARG A 417 -30.57 9.31 -27.77
C ARG A 417 -29.37 8.46 -28.19
N TYR A 418 -28.44 8.17 -27.31
CA TYR A 418 -27.13 7.61 -27.69
C TYR A 418 -27.01 6.10 -27.51
N LYS A 419 -27.93 5.42 -26.79
CA LYS A 419 -27.87 3.95 -26.60
C LYS A 419 -27.87 3.15 -27.91
N GLY A 420 -28.35 3.73 -29.03
CA GLY A 420 -28.33 3.10 -30.35
C GLY A 420 -27.00 3.22 -31.11
N TYR A 421 -26.03 4.01 -30.62
CA TYR A 421 -24.76 4.18 -31.31
C TYR A 421 -23.86 2.94 -31.14
N SER A 422 -23.42 2.36 -32.25
CA SER A 422 -22.64 1.12 -32.26
C SER A 422 -21.23 1.28 -31.68
N ASN A 423 -20.68 2.49 -31.68
CA ASN A 423 -19.38 2.82 -31.12
C ASN A 423 -19.43 3.22 -29.64
N LEU A 424 -20.62 3.42 -29.05
CA LEU A 424 -20.75 3.64 -27.60
C LEU A 424 -20.45 2.33 -26.86
N LYS A 425 -19.34 2.32 -26.10
CA LYS A 425 -18.88 1.14 -25.36
C LYS A 425 -19.36 1.15 -23.92
N TYR A 426 -19.21 2.29 -23.23
CA TYR A 426 -19.55 2.43 -21.82
C TYR A 426 -20.19 3.79 -21.54
N TRP A 427 -21.04 3.81 -20.50
CA TRP A 427 -21.51 5.04 -19.87
C TRP A 427 -20.61 5.39 -18.71
N GLN A 428 -20.10 6.62 -18.63
CA GLN A 428 -19.55 7.13 -17.39
C GLN A 428 -20.61 8.00 -16.71
N VAL A 429 -20.99 7.65 -15.49
CA VAL A 429 -21.96 8.43 -14.70
C VAL A 429 -21.18 9.25 -13.68
N GLU A 430 -21.26 10.58 -13.81
CA GLU A 430 -20.49 11.54 -13.03
C GLU A 430 -18.96 11.40 -13.17
N ASN A 431 -18.22 12.46 -12.87
CA ASN A 431 -16.76 12.49 -12.82
C ASN A 431 -16.29 12.80 -11.41
N GLU A 432 -15.50 11.90 -10.79
CA GLU A 432 -14.93 12.08 -9.45
C GLU A 432 -15.93 12.69 -8.44
N PRO A 433 -17.12 12.08 -8.25
CA PRO A 433 -18.23 12.70 -7.50
C PRO A 433 -17.91 12.98 -6.04
N TYR A 434 -16.87 12.38 -5.50
CA TYR A 434 -16.46 12.52 -4.10
C TYR A 434 -15.24 13.44 -3.92
N LEU A 435 -14.62 13.92 -5.00
CA LEU A 435 -13.49 14.83 -4.94
C LEU A 435 -13.97 16.26 -4.62
N LEU A 436 -13.36 16.88 -3.62
CA LEU A 436 -13.63 18.27 -3.23
C LEU A 436 -12.87 19.25 -4.15
N PHE A 437 -13.24 19.25 -5.43
CA PHE A 437 -12.64 20.09 -6.46
C PHE A 437 -13.73 20.59 -7.42
N GLY A 438 -13.52 21.77 -8.02
CA GLY A 438 -14.49 22.37 -8.92
C GLY A 438 -15.59 23.19 -8.22
N GLU A 439 -16.50 23.77 -9.02
CA GLU A 439 -17.63 24.57 -8.56
C GLU A 439 -18.90 23.70 -8.53
N CYS A 440 -18.94 22.76 -7.60
CA CYS A 440 -19.94 21.69 -7.55
C CYS A 440 -20.80 21.73 -6.28
N PRO A 441 -22.07 21.29 -6.37
CA PRO A 441 -22.85 20.98 -5.18
C PRO A 441 -22.16 19.91 -4.32
N PRO A 442 -22.46 19.83 -3.00
CA PRO A 442 -21.97 18.75 -2.16
C PRO A 442 -22.36 17.37 -2.74
N SER A 443 -21.45 16.40 -2.62
CA SER A 443 -21.68 15.03 -3.07
C SER A 443 -22.91 14.40 -2.42
N ASP A 444 -23.76 13.77 -3.22
CA ASP A 444 -24.95 13.04 -2.77
C ASP A 444 -24.87 11.58 -3.23
N SER A 445 -24.45 10.70 -2.33
CA SER A 445 -24.30 9.26 -2.66
C SER A 445 -25.64 8.57 -3.00
N GLU A 446 -26.77 9.08 -2.52
CA GLU A 446 -28.09 8.52 -2.85
C GLU A 446 -28.49 8.94 -4.27
N LEU A 447 -28.27 10.21 -4.63
CA LEU A 447 -28.51 10.70 -5.99
C LEU A 447 -27.66 9.91 -6.99
N LEU A 448 -26.37 9.74 -6.73
CA LEU A 448 -25.44 8.97 -7.57
C LEU A 448 -25.89 7.51 -7.79
N ARG A 449 -26.40 6.84 -6.76
CA ARG A 449 -26.97 5.49 -6.92
C ARG A 449 -28.22 5.48 -7.79
N LYS A 450 -29.09 6.51 -7.66
CA LYS A 450 -30.29 6.66 -8.49
C LYS A 450 -29.95 6.92 -9.95
N GLU A 451 -28.95 7.75 -10.22
CA GLU A 451 -28.43 8.01 -11.56
C GLU A 451 -27.91 6.72 -12.23
N ALA A 452 -27.04 5.99 -11.53
CA ALA A 452 -26.53 4.71 -12.01
C ALA A 452 -27.64 3.69 -12.25
N ALA A 453 -28.61 3.60 -11.34
CA ALA A 453 -29.77 2.72 -11.50
C ALA A 453 -30.62 3.09 -12.71
N LEU A 454 -30.86 4.39 -12.93
CA LEU A 454 -31.60 4.90 -14.08
C LEU A 454 -30.89 4.56 -15.39
N VAL A 455 -29.57 4.78 -15.46
CA VAL A 455 -28.79 4.45 -16.67
C VAL A 455 -28.82 2.96 -16.97
N ARG A 456 -28.70 2.09 -15.95
CA ARG A 456 -28.83 0.64 -16.10
C ARG A 456 -30.21 0.19 -16.55
N GLU A 457 -31.27 0.85 -16.06
CA GLU A 457 -32.64 0.58 -16.50
C GLU A 457 -32.83 0.90 -17.98
N LEU A 458 -32.29 2.03 -18.43
CA LEU A 458 -32.47 2.52 -19.81
C LEU A 458 -31.58 1.81 -20.83
N ASP A 459 -30.40 1.36 -20.40
CA ASP A 459 -29.44 0.62 -21.23
C ASP A 459 -28.72 -0.47 -20.43
N PRO A 460 -29.39 -1.62 -20.21
CA PRO A 460 -28.82 -2.73 -19.43
C PRO A 460 -27.69 -3.47 -20.16
N SER A 461 -27.46 -3.16 -21.45
CA SER A 461 -26.45 -3.84 -22.26
C SER A 461 -25.04 -3.30 -22.05
N ARG A 462 -24.91 -2.09 -21.50
CA ARG A 462 -23.61 -1.43 -21.34
C ARG A 462 -23.22 -1.27 -19.87
N LYS A 463 -21.92 -1.47 -19.63
CA LYS A 463 -21.32 -1.27 -18.31
C LYS A 463 -21.28 0.21 -17.94
N ILE A 464 -21.39 0.48 -16.64
CA ILE A 464 -21.23 1.81 -16.06
C ILE A 464 -19.84 1.97 -15.49
N VAL A 465 -19.16 3.03 -15.94
CA VAL A 465 -17.90 3.53 -15.37
C VAL A 465 -18.25 4.60 -14.32
N MET A 466 -17.63 4.52 -13.16
CA MET A 466 -17.55 5.62 -12.20
C MET A 466 -16.12 5.90 -11.85
N THR A 467 -15.82 7.16 -11.53
CA THR A 467 -14.45 7.62 -11.33
C THR A 467 -14.26 8.19 -9.94
N ASP A 468 -13.02 8.19 -9.46
CA ASP A 468 -12.61 8.88 -8.24
C ASP A 468 -11.16 9.33 -8.35
N GLY A 469 -10.77 10.35 -7.56
CA GLY A 469 -9.42 10.88 -7.53
C GLY A 469 -8.38 9.81 -7.20
N GLY A 470 -7.28 9.80 -7.94
CA GLY A 470 -6.27 8.75 -7.86
C GLY A 470 -5.63 8.66 -6.48
N GLU A 471 -5.00 9.74 -6.07
CA GLU A 471 -4.15 9.77 -4.88
C GLU A 471 -4.97 9.84 -3.59
N PHE A 472 -5.98 10.72 -3.52
CA PHE A 472 -6.74 11.02 -2.31
C PHE A 472 -8.18 10.50 -2.31
N GLY A 473 -8.73 10.04 -3.44
CA GLY A 473 -10.04 9.40 -3.47
C GLY A 473 -10.07 8.11 -2.62
N ASP A 474 -11.20 7.76 -2.05
CA ASP A 474 -11.30 6.50 -1.31
C ASP A 474 -11.48 5.27 -2.22
N TRP A 475 -11.89 5.47 -3.44
CA TRP A 475 -12.23 4.50 -4.48
C TRP A 475 -13.38 3.56 -4.11
N TYR A 476 -13.55 3.28 -2.82
CA TYR A 476 -14.51 2.31 -2.31
C TYR A 476 -15.95 2.67 -2.68
N ARG A 477 -16.35 3.94 -2.49
CA ARG A 477 -17.73 4.38 -2.74
C ARG A 477 -18.09 4.30 -4.22
N ALA A 478 -17.24 4.83 -5.09
CA ALA A 478 -17.44 4.80 -6.55
C ALA A 478 -17.37 3.37 -7.11
N SER A 479 -16.36 2.58 -6.70
CA SER A 479 -16.20 1.18 -7.08
C SER A 479 -17.41 0.32 -6.66
N SER A 480 -18.00 0.57 -5.48
CA SER A 480 -19.16 -0.20 -5.00
C SER A 480 -20.39 -0.08 -5.90
N ILE A 481 -20.55 1.05 -6.62
CA ILE A 481 -21.70 1.35 -7.48
C ILE A 481 -21.44 0.98 -8.95
N SER A 482 -20.20 1.07 -9.42
CA SER A 482 -19.82 0.90 -10.82
C SER A 482 -19.59 -0.56 -11.23
N ASP A 483 -19.60 -0.81 -12.54
CA ASP A 483 -19.18 -2.07 -13.16
C ASP A 483 -17.69 -2.03 -13.53
N ILE A 484 -17.20 -0.84 -13.90
CA ILE A 484 -15.79 -0.53 -14.16
C ILE A 484 -15.44 0.68 -13.29
N PHE A 485 -14.30 0.61 -12.59
CA PHE A 485 -13.81 1.74 -11.81
C PHE A 485 -12.70 2.48 -12.54
N GLY A 486 -12.80 3.81 -12.64
CA GLY A 486 -11.81 4.68 -13.25
C GLY A 486 -11.05 5.51 -12.21
N THR A 487 -9.73 5.38 -12.17
CA THR A 487 -8.87 6.24 -11.34
C THR A 487 -8.24 7.33 -12.18
N THR A 488 -8.00 8.50 -11.59
CA THR A 488 -7.10 9.50 -12.16
C THR A 488 -5.66 9.23 -11.71
N LEU A 489 -4.68 9.73 -12.47
CA LEU A 489 -3.26 9.65 -12.16
C LEU A 489 -2.59 10.97 -12.54
N TYR A 490 -2.36 11.82 -11.54
CA TYR A 490 -1.74 13.12 -11.70
C TYR A 490 -0.47 13.21 -10.86
N ARG A 491 0.68 12.88 -11.43
CA ARG A 491 1.96 12.93 -10.70
C ARG A 491 2.34 14.34 -10.28
N LYS A 492 2.06 15.33 -11.13
CA LYS A 492 2.43 16.74 -10.95
C LYS A 492 1.18 17.60 -10.89
N ILE A 493 1.03 18.32 -9.81
CA ILE A 493 -0.11 19.22 -9.57
C ILE A 493 0.35 20.59 -9.11
N TYR A 494 -0.56 21.54 -9.09
CA TYR A 494 -0.37 22.85 -8.48
C TYR A 494 -1.23 22.99 -7.22
N SER A 495 -0.59 23.35 -6.11
CA SER A 495 -1.25 23.71 -4.86
C SER A 495 -1.10 25.21 -4.58
N ARG A 496 -2.16 25.88 -4.12
CA ARG A 496 -2.09 27.31 -3.72
C ARG A 496 -1.10 27.57 -2.58
N PHE A 497 -0.84 26.59 -1.74
CA PHE A 497 0.04 26.72 -0.58
C PHE A 497 1.48 26.32 -0.86
N PHE A 498 1.71 25.31 -1.70
CA PHE A 498 3.03 24.71 -1.91
C PHE A 498 3.59 24.96 -3.32
N GLY A 499 2.82 25.65 -4.19
CA GLY A 499 3.19 25.81 -5.59
C GLY A 499 3.06 24.50 -6.38
N GLN A 500 3.94 24.30 -7.35
CA GLN A 500 3.99 23.08 -8.13
C GLN A 500 4.65 21.97 -7.29
N MET A 501 4.01 20.81 -7.23
CA MET A 501 4.49 19.68 -6.43
C MET A 501 4.26 18.36 -7.17
N ILE A 502 5.15 17.41 -6.93
CA ILE A 502 5.02 16.03 -7.40
C ILE A 502 4.56 15.19 -6.20
N TYR A 503 3.52 14.38 -6.41
CA TYR A 503 3.10 13.45 -5.38
C TYR A 503 4.20 12.42 -5.08
N PRO A 504 4.56 12.23 -3.81
CA PRO A 504 5.61 11.30 -3.42
C PRO A 504 5.11 9.84 -3.39
N LEU A 505 4.25 9.47 -4.35
CA LEU A 505 3.69 8.13 -4.48
C LEU A 505 4.44 7.36 -5.55
N THR A 506 4.63 6.07 -5.33
CA THR A 506 5.22 5.17 -6.32
C THR A 506 4.12 4.56 -7.20
N PRO A 507 4.45 4.06 -8.40
CA PRO A 507 3.46 3.42 -9.28
C PRO A 507 2.70 2.27 -8.61
N GLU A 508 3.37 1.56 -7.72
CA GLU A 508 2.86 0.39 -7.00
C GLU A 508 1.72 0.73 -6.03
N PHE A 509 1.59 2.00 -5.65
CA PHE A 509 0.48 2.49 -4.84
C PHE A 509 -0.89 2.17 -5.46
N TYR A 510 -1.02 2.30 -6.78
CA TYR A 510 -2.30 2.13 -7.48
C TYR A 510 -2.79 0.68 -7.49
N PRO A 511 -2.01 -0.34 -7.93
CA PRO A 511 -2.47 -1.72 -7.88
C PRO A 511 -2.66 -2.22 -6.44
N MET A 512 -1.86 -1.74 -5.48
CA MET A 512 -2.08 -2.04 -4.07
C MET A 512 -3.45 -1.51 -3.58
N LYS A 513 -3.79 -0.27 -3.95
CA LYS A 513 -5.07 0.36 -3.59
C LYS A 513 -6.24 -0.35 -4.27
N GLU A 514 -6.09 -0.78 -5.53
CA GLU A 514 -7.05 -1.61 -6.25
C GLU A 514 -7.35 -2.90 -5.50
N ASP A 515 -6.32 -3.66 -5.10
CA ASP A 515 -6.49 -4.91 -4.36
C ASP A 515 -7.21 -4.71 -3.02
N ILE A 516 -6.88 -3.64 -2.30
CA ILE A 516 -7.55 -3.27 -1.06
C ILE A 516 -9.04 -2.99 -1.31
N VAL A 517 -9.36 -2.21 -2.34
CA VAL A 517 -10.75 -1.85 -2.68
C VAL A 517 -11.52 -3.07 -3.14
N LYS A 518 -10.95 -3.93 -3.99
CA LYS A 518 -11.56 -5.21 -4.41
C LYS A 518 -11.84 -6.13 -3.23
N PHE A 519 -10.95 -6.17 -2.25
CA PHE A 519 -11.15 -6.95 -1.03
C PHE A 519 -12.36 -6.44 -0.23
N PHE A 520 -12.46 -5.13 0.01
CA PHE A 520 -13.55 -4.55 0.81
C PHE A 520 -14.90 -4.50 0.07
N THR A 521 -14.91 -4.32 -1.24
CA THR A 521 -16.15 -4.33 -2.05
C THR A 521 -16.63 -5.75 -2.37
N GLY A 522 -15.78 -6.75 -2.24
CA GLY A 522 -16.04 -8.13 -2.66
C GLY A 522 -16.05 -8.34 -4.17
N LYS A 523 -15.76 -7.31 -4.98
CA LYS A 523 -15.81 -7.32 -6.45
C LYS A 523 -14.45 -7.71 -7.05
N LYS A 524 -14.03 -8.96 -6.88
CA LYS A 524 -12.69 -9.45 -7.28
C LYS A 524 -12.40 -9.27 -8.77
N ASP A 525 -13.40 -9.43 -9.62
CA ASP A 525 -13.28 -9.39 -11.08
C ASP A 525 -13.63 -8.01 -11.67
N GLN A 526 -13.81 -6.98 -10.86
CA GLN A 526 -14.08 -5.63 -11.34
C GLN A 526 -12.86 -5.09 -12.10
N GLU A 527 -13.11 -4.57 -13.30
CA GLU A 527 -12.09 -3.89 -14.10
C GLU A 527 -11.78 -2.53 -13.50
N PHE A 528 -10.48 -2.22 -13.36
CA PHE A 528 -9.95 -0.93 -12.97
C PHE A 528 -9.17 -0.35 -14.15
N VAL A 529 -9.37 0.94 -14.43
CA VAL A 529 -8.72 1.63 -15.54
C VAL A 529 -8.16 2.98 -15.07
N ILE A 530 -7.08 3.44 -15.68
CA ILE A 530 -6.66 4.83 -15.54
C ILE A 530 -7.51 5.64 -16.52
N ILE A 531 -8.48 6.39 -16.01
CA ILE A 531 -9.41 7.17 -16.84
C ILE A 531 -8.87 8.56 -17.19
N GLU A 532 -7.88 9.02 -16.44
CA GLU A 532 -7.17 10.27 -16.68
C GLU A 532 -5.70 10.13 -16.27
N LEU A 533 -4.81 10.00 -17.24
CA LEU A 533 -3.38 10.23 -17.01
C LEU A 533 -3.07 11.69 -17.36
N GLY A 534 -2.69 12.48 -16.37
CA GLY A 534 -2.36 13.89 -16.55
C GLY A 534 -1.09 14.05 -17.37
N VAL A 535 -1.23 14.47 -18.65
CA VAL A 535 -0.13 14.72 -19.58
C VAL A 535 -0.31 16.05 -20.32
N GLU A 536 -0.72 17.06 -19.55
CA GLU A 536 -0.77 18.48 -19.92
C GLU A 536 -0.30 19.35 -18.74
N PRO A 537 0.06 20.62 -18.94
CA PRO A 537 0.44 21.52 -17.85
C PRO A 537 -0.65 21.70 -16.80
N TRP A 538 -0.30 21.53 -15.53
CA TRP A 538 -1.16 21.87 -14.41
C TRP A 538 -0.48 22.94 -13.55
N THR A 539 -0.96 24.19 -13.67
CA THR A 539 -0.37 25.36 -13.02
C THR A 539 -1.43 26.22 -12.32
N TYR A 540 -1.02 27.34 -11.73
CA TYR A 540 -1.93 28.31 -11.14
C TYR A 540 -2.79 29.07 -12.16
N ARG A 541 -2.37 29.10 -13.43
CA ARG A 541 -3.13 29.66 -14.57
C ARG A 541 -3.65 28.54 -15.46
N GLN A 542 -4.74 28.81 -16.15
CA GLN A 542 -5.25 27.89 -17.15
C GLN A 542 -4.31 27.84 -18.37
N ILE A 543 -4.20 26.69 -19.02
CA ILE A 543 -3.29 26.47 -20.17
C ILE A 543 -3.48 27.54 -21.24
N TYR A 544 -4.73 27.88 -21.56
CA TYR A 544 -5.06 28.87 -22.60
C TYR A 544 -4.73 30.32 -22.20
N GLU A 545 -4.33 30.59 -20.98
CA GLU A 545 -3.86 31.89 -20.47
C GLU A 545 -2.33 32.01 -20.49
N MET A 546 -1.63 30.93 -20.83
CA MET A 546 -0.20 30.86 -20.87
C MET A 546 0.33 30.92 -22.30
N THR A 547 1.54 31.48 -22.47
CA THR A 547 2.26 31.38 -23.73
C THR A 547 2.73 29.95 -23.99
N PRO A 548 2.92 29.51 -25.22
CA PRO A 548 3.42 28.17 -25.54
C PRO A 548 4.74 27.82 -24.84
N ALA A 549 5.64 28.79 -24.73
CA ALA A 549 6.91 28.59 -24.00
C ALA A 549 6.70 28.35 -22.52
N GLU A 550 5.77 29.05 -21.87
CA GLU A 550 5.39 28.79 -20.48
C GLU A 550 4.72 27.42 -20.32
N GLN A 551 3.87 27.03 -21.28
CA GLN A 551 3.19 25.73 -21.27
C GLN A 551 4.20 24.58 -21.33
N THR A 552 5.12 24.60 -22.31
CA THR A 552 6.14 23.54 -22.50
C THR A 552 7.21 23.54 -21.41
N ALA A 553 7.47 24.69 -20.76
CA ALA A 553 8.32 24.74 -19.57
C ALA A 553 7.62 24.18 -18.32
N ALA A 554 6.29 24.32 -18.22
CA ALA A 554 5.49 23.79 -17.11
C ALA A 554 5.27 22.28 -17.18
N PHE A 555 5.28 21.71 -18.39
CA PHE A 555 5.18 20.27 -18.62
C PHE A 555 6.01 19.90 -19.86
N THR A 556 7.14 19.24 -19.62
CA THR A 556 8.12 18.91 -20.67
C THR A 556 7.84 17.57 -21.33
N VAL A 557 8.43 17.33 -22.51
CA VAL A 557 8.36 16.03 -23.21
C VAL A 557 8.97 14.90 -22.37
N ASP A 558 9.99 15.19 -21.59
CA ASP A 558 10.60 14.20 -20.71
C ASP A 558 9.65 13.83 -19.57
N GLU A 559 8.95 14.79 -18.96
CA GLU A 559 7.89 14.50 -17.98
C GLU A 559 6.73 13.70 -18.59
N PHE A 560 6.40 13.96 -19.86
CA PHE A 560 5.42 13.14 -20.59
C PHE A 560 5.88 11.67 -20.65
N ARG A 561 7.13 11.43 -21.08
CA ARG A 561 7.72 10.08 -21.16
C ARG A 561 7.76 9.40 -19.79
N GLU A 562 8.19 10.13 -18.76
CA GLU A 562 8.19 9.63 -17.39
C GLU A 562 6.79 9.23 -16.90
N ASN A 563 5.74 9.99 -17.25
CA ASN A 563 4.36 9.64 -16.89
C ASN A 563 3.90 8.36 -17.59
N ILE A 564 4.28 8.15 -18.85
CA ILE A 564 4.02 6.90 -19.57
C ILE A 564 4.73 5.72 -18.89
N GLU A 565 6.02 5.85 -18.56
CA GLU A 565 6.79 4.80 -17.89
C GLU A 565 6.26 4.50 -16.48
N TYR A 566 5.86 5.52 -15.75
CA TYR A 566 5.20 5.37 -14.46
C TYR A 566 3.91 4.56 -14.59
N THR A 567 3.10 4.85 -15.61
CA THR A 567 1.83 4.15 -15.88
C THR A 567 2.02 2.67 -16.18
N LEU A 568 3.09 2.29 -16.90
CA LEU A 568 3.41 0.88 -17.14
C LEU A 568 3.59 0.12 -15.81
N ARG A 569 4.25 0.75 -14.84
CA ARG A 569 4.48 0.16 -13.52
C ARG A 569 3.23 0.17 -12.64
N ALA A 570 2.25 1.02 -12.92
CA ALA A 570 0.95 1.01 -12.24
C ALA A 570 0.05 -0.17 -12.65
N ARG A 571 0.38 -0.90 -13.76
CA ARG A 571 -0.18 -2.21 -14.16
C ARG A 571 -1.67 -2.24 -14.46
N PHE A 572 -2.21 -1.18 -15.00
CA PHE A 572 -3.56 -1.16 -15.55
C PHE A 572 -3.53 -1.51 -17.04
N ASP A 573 -4.48 -2.33 -17.49
CA ASP A 573 -4.56 -2.75 -18.89
C ASP A 573 -5.11 -1.66 -19.82
N THR A 574 -5.72 -0.63 -19.26
CA THR A 574 -6.33 0.47 -20.02
C THR A 574 -6.01 1.82 -19.37
N CYS A 575 -5.56 2.77 -20.18
CA CYS A 575 -5.22 4.12 -19.76
C CYS A 575 -5.74 5.15 -20.77
N TYR A 576 -6.48 6.17 -20.28
CA TYR A 576 -6.92 7.32 -21.05
C TYR A 576 -6.04 8.52 -20.74
N LEU A 577 -5.39 9.06 -21.77
CA LEU A 577 -4.51 10.23 -21.68
C LEU A 577 -5.35 11.51 -21.63
N TRP A 578 -4.93 12.44 -20.77
CA TRP A 578 -5.58 13.73 -20.57
C TRP A 578 -4.70 14.85 -21.09
N GLY A 579 -5.20 15.65 -22.08
CA GLY A 579 -4.46 16.79 -22.64
C GLY A 579 -4.29 16.75 -24.16
N VAL A 580 -5.00 15.86 -24.87
CA VAL A 580 -4.84 15.67 -26.32
C VAL A 580 -5.15 16.92 -27.13
N GLU A 581 -6.06 17.79 -26.67
CA GLU A 581 -6.38 19.07 -27.29
C GLU A 581 -5.18 20.03 -27.27
N TRP A 582 -4.43 20.04 -26.17
CA TRP A 582 -3.23 20.86 -26.02
C TRP A 582 -2.11 20.36 -26.93
N TRP A 583 -1.90 19.04 -27.09
CA TRP A 583 -0.91 18.52 -28.04
C TRP A 583 -1.24 18.92 -29.47
N TYR A 584 -2.51 18.80 -29.87
CA TYR A 584 -2.96 19.22 -31.20
C TYR A 584 -2.79 20.72 -31.40
N TYR A 585 -3.12 21.53 -30.39
CA TYR A 585 -2.90 22.97 -30.40
C TYR A 585 -1.42 23.32 -30.64
N LEU A 586 -0.50 22.70 -29.90
CA LEU A 586 0.94 22.91 -30.08
C LEU A 586 1.38 22.55 -31.51
N LYS A 587 0.91 21.43 -32.04
CA LYS A 587 1.21 20.96 -33.38
C LYS A 587 0.77 21.97 -34.45
N ILE A 588 -0.50 22.35 -34.46
CA ILE A 588 -1.06 23.15 -35.58
C ILE A 588 -0.78 24.65 -35.49
N LYS A 589 -0.63 25.16 -34.27
CA LYS A 589 -0.41 26.62 -34.09
C LYS A 589 1.06 26.99 -33.92
N HIS A 590 1.90 26.05 -33.43
CA HIS A 590 3.29 26.31 -33.05
C HIS A 590 4.30 25.38 -33.71
N GLY A 591 3.88 24.39 -34.48
CA GLY A 591 4.77 23.43 -35.14
C GLY A 591 5.48 22.46 -34.19
N GLU A 592 5.03 22.38 -32.93
CA GLU A 592 5.60 21.51 -31.93
C GLU A 592 4.93 20.11 -31.95
N ASN A 593 5.64 19.11 -32.45
CA ASN A 593 5.11 17.77 -32.67
C ASN A 593 5.56 16.74 -31.60
N SER A 594 6.37 17.13 -30.62
CA SER A 594 7.00 16.18 -29.70
C SER A 594 6.02 15.51 -28.74
N TYR A 595 4.83 16.10 -28.56
CA TYR A 595 3.74 15.54 -27.72
C TYR A 595 2.70 14.74 -28.53
N TRP A 596 2.72 14.89 -29.89
CA TRP A 596 1.71 14.28 -30.78
C TRP A 596 1.98 12.83 -31.18
#